data_8735ac2147ffd855f159d4f5f44d2489
#
_entry.id   8735ac2147ffd855f159d4f5f44d2489
#
_cell.length_a   1.000
_cell.length_b   1.000
_cell.length_c   1.000
_cell.angle_alpha   90.00
_cell.angle_beta   90.00
_cell.angle_gamma   90.00
#
_symmetry.space_group_name_H-M   'P 1'
#
loop_
_entity.id
_entity.type
_entity.pdbx_description
1 polymer ?
#
loop_
_entity_poly.entity_id
_entity_poly.type
_entity_poly.pdbx_seq_one_letter_code
_entity_poly.pdbx_strand_id
1 'polypeptide(L)'
;VDFDIVHSQVAASKYREEFISISEYDEVWNDKGSRAKQDVSVWRPRLPAGCYRLGMTAKNGYSPPTFPTLVIRPSGSNIAPPERFDLVWWQERGQRRFWCWRPIPPPGYVSLGDVGTLSEHPPSPRDVVCVALECLSPNKQPLGEQIWNDRGGGAPKDGAFFAQPGSTGLFRCSDDNTHNRPRGEFYLPGKNDTTSEFSSSTPPENYILEQFRQKLEETKFEG
;
A
#
# COMPACT_ATOMS: atom_id res chain seq x y z
N VAL A 1 43.32 -15.70 -6.32
CA VAL A 1 42.64 -16.02 -5.09
C VAL A 1 41.80 -14.82 -4.69
N ASP A 2 40.44 -14.95 -4.72
CA ASP A 2 39.43 -14.22 -3.97
C ASP A 2 39.07 -12.76 -4.30
N PHE A 3 39.20 -12.30 -5.52
CA PHE A 3 38.60 -11.02 -5.93
C PHE A 3 37.13 -11.16 -6.34
N ASP A 4 36.69 -12.31 -6.82
CA ASP A 4 35.31 -12.53 -7.31
C ASP A 4 34.30 -12.69 -6.18
N ILE A 5 34.68 -13.23 -5.02
CA ILE A 5 33.79 -13.43 -3.87
C ILE A 5 33.42 -12.11 -3.21
N VAL A 6 34.38 -11.17 -3.10
CA VAL A 6 34.15 -9.85 -2.49
C VAL A 6 33.22 -9.00 -3.35
N HIS A 7 33.33 -9.07 -4.68
CA HIS A 7 32.45 -8.35 -5.59
C HIS A 7 31.02 -8.90 -5.59
N SER A 8 30.86 -10.21 -5.46
CA SER A 8 29.53 -10.84 -5.36
C SER A 8 28.78 -10.44 -4.08
N GLN A 9 29.48 -10.39 -2.93
CA GLN A 9 28.88 -9.97 -1.67
C GLN A 9 28.53 -8.48 -1.62
N VAL A 10 29.33 -7.62 -2.23
CA VAL A 10 29.05 -6.18 -2.31
C VAL A 10 27.89 -5.90 -3.26
N ALA A 11 27.77 -6.62 -4.37
CA ALA A 11 26.63 -6.50 -5.29
C ALA A 11 25.31 -6.96 -4.65
N ALA A 12 25.30 -8.08 -3.95
CA ALA A 12 24.13 -8.57 -3.22
C ALA A 12 23.65 -7.61 -2.11
N SER A 13 24.56 -6.86 -1.49
CA SER A 13 24.26 -5.83 -0.49
C SER A 13 23.61 -4.57 -1.10
N LYS A 14 23.85 -4.28 -2.39
CA LYS A 14 23.37 -3.06 -3.08
C LYS A 14 21.89 -3.12 -3.45
N TYR A 15 21.26 -4.29 -3.45
CA TYR A 15 19.89 -4.52 -3.94
C TYR A 15 18.97 -5.11 -2.88
N ARG A 16 19.09 -4.68 -1.64
CA ARG A 16 18.29 -5.16 -0.52
C ARG A 16 17.06 -4.28 -0.34
N GLU A 17 15.88 -4.91 -0.31
CA GLU A 17 14.64 -4.24 0.09
C GLU A 17 14.67 -3.89 1.55
N GLU A 18 14.19 -2.71 1.85
CA GLU A 18 14.10 -2.24 3.20
C GLU A 18 12.68 -1.78 3.51
N PHE A 19 11.97 -2.56 4.32
CA PHE A 19 10.73 -2.11 4.93
C PHE A 19 11.06 -1.20 6.12
N ILE A 20 10.58 0.04 6.06
CA ILE A 20 10.88 1.08 7.04
C ILE A 20 9.60 1.49 7.75
N SER A 21 9.66 1.61 9.07
CA SER A 21 8.55 2.12 9.91
C SER A 21 8.55 3.64 9.94
N ILE A 22 7.42 4.25 9.59
CA ILE A 22 7.21 5.70 9.58
C ILE A 22 6.09 6.05 10.57
N SER A 23 6.31 7.09 11.38
CA SER A 23 5.34 7.58 12.36
C SER A 23 4.90 9.03 12.10
N GLU A 24 5.27 9.61 10.95
CA GLU A 24 4.83 10.94 10.54
C GLU A 24 3.78 10.84 9.43
N TYR A 25 2.72 11.64 9.55
CA TYR A 25 1.54 11.52 8.70
C TYR A 25 0.96 12.87 8.31
N ASP A 26 0.31 12.88 7.14
CA ASP A 26 -0.65 13.92 6.74
C ASP A 26 -2.05 13.34 6.76
N GLU A 27 -3.01 14.03 7.39
CA GLU A 27 -4.41 13.64 7.31
C GLU A 27 -4.93 13.79 5.88
N VAL A 28 -5.47 12.72 5.32
CA VAL A 28 -6.12 12.73 4.01
C VAL A 28 -7.60 13.02 4.17
N TRP A 29 -8.27 12.26 5.07
CA TRP A 29 -9.71 12.32 5.25
C TRP A 29 -10.10 11.88 6.65
N ASN A 30 -11.28 12.35 7.07
CA ASN A 30 -11.99 11.82 8.23
C ASN A 30 -13.51 11.86 7.93
N ASP A 31 -14.27 11.04 8.62
CA ASP A 31 -15.71 10.88 8.39
C ASP A 31 -16.59 11.86 9.15
N LYS A 32 -16.04 12.96 9.67
CA LYS A 32 -16.83 13.99 10.39
C LYS A 32 -18.05 14.44 9.59
N GLY A 33 -19.20 14.36 10.22
CA GLY A 33 -20.47 14.74 9.62
C GLY A 33 -21.11 13.67 8.73
N SER A 34 -20.50 12.50 8.56
CA SER A 34 -21.07 11.35 7.84
C SER A 34 -22.26 10.72 8.55
N ARG A 35 -22.34 10.85 9.88
CA ARG A 35 -23.27 10.17 10.78
C ARG A 35 -22.99 8.68 10.97
N ALA A 36 -21.84 8.18 10.58
CA ALA A 36 -21.41 6.84 10.93
C ALA A 36 -21.39 6.67 12.47
N LYS A 37 -21.64 5.45 12.95
CA LYS A 37 -21.68 5.17 14.39
C LYS A 37 -20.30 5.15 15.05
N GLN A 38 -19.26 5.06 14.27
CA GLN A 38 -17.87 5.05 14.70
C GLN A 38 -17.11 6.09 13.90
N ASP A 39 -16.11 6.70 14.53
CA ASP A 39 -15.26 7.71 13.90
C ASP A 39 -14.06 7.04 13.23
N VAL A 40 -13.64 7.56 12.06
CA VAL A 40 -12.44 7.13 11.36
C VAL A 40 -11.70 8.31 10.74
N SER A 41 -10.40 8.15 10.65
CA SER A 41 -9.53 9.02 9.84
C SER A 41 -8.55 8.20 9.01
N VAL A 42 -8.19 8.73 7.85
CA VAL A 42 -7.24 8.13 6.90
C VAL A 42 -6.04 9.05 6.76
N TRP A 43 -4.86 8.47 6.87
CA TRP A 43 -3.59 9.16 6.96
C TRP A 43 -2.60 8.67 5.92
N ARG A 44 -1.87 9.58 5.33
CA ARG A 44 -0.82 9.30 4.37
C ARG A 44 0.54 9.41 5.05
N PRO A 45 1.36 8.33 5.07
CA PRO A 45 2.71 8.38 5.61
C PRO A 45 3.56 9.41 4.87
N ARG A 46 4.31 10.25 5.59
CA ARG A 46 5.32 11.12 5.01
C ARG A 46 6.54 10.32 4.65
N LEU A 47 6.97 10.41 3.39
CA LEU A 47 8.05 9.58 2.88
C LEU A 47 9.41 10.22 3.11
N PRO A 48 10.38 9.48 3.69
CA PRO A 48 11.79 9.81 3.54
C PRO A 48 12.22 9.74 2.08
N ALA A 49 13.31 10.42 1.73
CA ALA A 49 13.87 10.38 0.39
C ALA A 49 14.14 8.93 -0.09
N GLY A 50 13.77 8.62 -1.32
CA GLY A 50 13.96 7.30 -1.93
C GLY A 50 13.02 6.21 -1.41
N CYS A 51 11.99 6.55 -0.63
CA CYS A 51 10.99 5.60 -0.14
C CYS A 51 9.69 5.71 -0.92
N TYR A 52 8.91 4.63 -0.91
CA TYR A 52 7.60 4.52 -1.57
C TYR A 52 6.54 4.01 -0.59
N ARG A 53 5.30 4.46 -0.77
CA ARG A 53 4.15 4.00 0.00
C ARG A 53 3.69 2.63 -0.47
N LEU A 54 3.26 1.82 0.47
CA LEU A 54 2.62 0.52 0.25
C LEU A 54 1.09 0.60 0.37
N GLY A 55 0.57 1.75 0.74
CA GLY A 55 -0.81 2.06 1.03
C GLY A 55 -0.92 3.26 1.97
N MET A 56 -2.10 3.44 2.53
CA MET A 56 -2.37 4.43 3.57
C MET A 56 -2.75 3.76 4.90
N THR A 57 -2.86 4.56 5.93
CA THR A 57 -3.20 4.15 7.30
C THR A 57 -4.61 4.61 7.63
N ALA A 58 -5.44 3.72 8.15
CA ALA A 58 -6.72 4.08 8.74
C ALA A 58 -6.66 3.91 10.25
N LYS A 59 -7.36 4.76 10.98
CA LYS A 59 -7.42 4.73 12.44
C LYS A 59 -8.81 5.10 12.93
N ASN A 60 -9.30 4.37 13.93
CA ASN A 60 -10.52 4.76 14.65
C ASN A 60 -10.29 6.08 15.41
N GLY A 61 -11.22 7.03 15.26
CA GLY A 61 -11.12 8.39 15.77
C GLY A 61 -10.33 9.33 14.87
N TYR A 62 -10.13 10.59 15.34
CA TYR A 62 -9.62 11.69 14.53
C TYR A 62 -8.20 12.15 14.88
N SER A 63 -7.61 11.59 15.93
CA SER A 63 -6.23 11.93 16.29
C SER A 63 -5.23 11.20 15.37
N PRO A 64 -4.03 11.72 15.15
CA PRO A 64 -2.99 11.03 14.37
C PRO A 64 -2.72 9.61 14.87
N PRO A 65 -2.30 8.68 13.98
CA PRO A 65 -1.88 7.35 14.40
C PRO A 65 -0.73 7.41 15.43
N THR A 66 -0.81 6.54 16.43
CA THR A 66 0.24 6.38 17.46
C THR A 66 1.11 5.15 17.20
N PHE A 67 0.86 4.45 16.12
CA PHE A 67 1.58 3.28 15.65
C PHE A 67 2.22 3.57 14.29
N PRO A 68 3.34 2.91 13.95
CA PRO A 68 4.02 3.16 12.68
C PRO A 68 3.31 2.49 11.50
N THR A 69 3.59 3.01 10.31
CA THR A 69 3.20 2.41 9.02
C THR A 69 4.44 2.04 8.23
N LEU A 70 4.43 0.87 7.60
CA LEU A 70 5.51 0.43 6.74
C LEU A 70 5.47 1.14 5.39
N VAL A 71 6.63 1.61 4.99
CA VAL A 71 6.97 2.04 3.63
C VAL A 71 8.16 1.23 3.13
N ILE A 72 8.50 1.32 1.87
CA ILE A 72 9.62 0.58 1.29
C ILE A 72 10.67 1.49 0.70
N ARG A 73 11.95 1.21 0.99
CA ARG A 73 13.09 1.71 0.22
C ARG A 73 13.53 0.59 -0.70
N PRO A 74 13.25 0.67 -2.01
CA PRO A 74 13.54 -0.42 -2.91
C PRO A 74 15.03 -0.56 -3.18
N SER A 75 15.41 -1.76 -3.50
CA SER A 75 16.68 -2.09 -4.12
C SER A 75 16.43 -2.96 -5.35
N GLY A 76 16.73 -2.44 -6.53
CA GLY A 76 16.45 -3.16 -7.79
C GLY A 76 14.99 -3.09 -8.23
N SER A 77 14.48 -4.18 -8.83
CA SER A 77 13.16 -4.27 -9.47
C SER A 77 12.06 -4.86 -8.59
N ASN A 78 12.24 -4.86 -7.30
CA ASN A 78 11.35 -5.55 -6.38
C ASN A 78 10.07 -4.77 -6.06
N ILE A 79 9.89 -3.60 -6.66
CA ILE A 79 8.64 -2.85 -6.65
C ILE A 79 8.22 -2.51 -8.08
N ALA A 80 6.92 -2.36 -8.27
CA ALA A 80 6.34 -1.89 -9.53
C ALA A 80 5.16 -0.95 -9.25
N PRO A 81 4.83 -0.03 -10.16
CA PRO A 81 3.59 0.72 -10.09
C PRO A 81 2.39 -0.23 -10.28
N PRO A 82 1.22 0.09 -9.72
CA PRO A 82 0.01 -0.66 -10.04
C PRO A 82 -0.35 -0.51 -11.52
N GLU A 83 -0.95 -1.54 -12.11
CA GLU A 83 -1.47 -1.49 -13.48
C GLU A 83 -2.65 -0.52 -13.58
N ARG A 84 -3.50 -0.53 -12.56
CA ARG A 84 -4.68 0.33 -12.43
C ARG A 84 -5.11 0.42 -10.98
N PHE A 85 -6.17 1.20 -10.75
CA PHE A 85 -6.84 1.26 -9.45
C PHE A 85 -8.30 0.88 -9.62
N ASP A 86 -8.79 -0.02 -8.76
CA ASP A 86 -10.20 -0.37 -8.69
C ASP A 86 -10.86 0.41 -7.54
N LEU A 87 -11.99 1.08 -7.83
CA LEU A 87 -12.77 1.76 -6.79
C LEU A 87 -13.45 0.72 -5.90
N VAL A 88 -13.09 0.71 -4.62
CA VAL A 88 -13.59 -0.27 -3.66
C VAL A 88 -14.81 0.27 -2.91
N TRP A 89 -14.73 1.49 -2.43
CA TRP A 89 -15.75 2.11 -1.61
C TRP A 89 -15.63 3.63 -1.67
N TRP A 90 -16.71 4.37 -1.42
CA TRP A 90 -16.69 5.83 -1.35
C TRP A 90 -17.74 6.40 -0.42
N GLN A 91 -17.49 7.59 0.11
CA GLN A 91 -18.38 8.36 0.96
C GLN A 91 -18.54 9.79 0.41
N GLU A 92 -19.77 10.16 0.10
CA GLU A 92 -20.10 11.48 -0.40
C GLU A 92 -20.74 12.40 0.66
N ARG A 93 -21.09 11.82 1.81
CA ARG A 93 -21.61 12.56 2.96
C ARG A 93 -20.51 12.96 3.91
N GLY A 94 -20.76 14.00 4.72
CA GLY A 94 -19.81 14.51 5.67
C GLY A 94 -19.18 15.83 5.20
N GLN A 95 -18.16 16.26 5.94
CA GLN A 95 -17.47 17.53 5.63
C GLN A 95 -16.61 17.43 4.37
N ARG A 96 -16.08 16.27 4.08
CA ARG A 96 -15.28 15.98 2.89
C ARG A 96 -15.69 14.64 2.30
N ARG A 97 -15.71 14.55 0.99
CA ARG A 97 -15.92 13.32 0.24
C ARG A 97 -14.65 12.48 0.24
N PHE A 98 -14.77 11.16 0.06
CA PHE A 98 -13.65 10.24 0.04
C PHE A 98 -13.91 9.07 -0.88
N TRP A 99 -12.90 8.66 -1.64
CA TRP A 99 -12.90 7.48 -2.49
C TRP A 99 -11.73 6.58 -2.10
N CYS A 100 -12.03 5.30 -1.85
CA CYS A 100 -11.05 4.28 -1.48
C CYS A 100 -10.75 3.41 -2.69
N TRP A 101 -9.49 3.33 -3.04
CA TRP A 101 -9.00 2.65 -4.23
C TRP A 101 -8.07 1.51 -3.85
N ARG A 102 -8.22 0.38 -4.57
CA ARG A 102 -7.31 -0.76 -4.49
C ARG A 102 -6.31 -0.71 -5.63
N PRO A 103 -5.01 -0.63 -5.34
CA PRO A 103 -3.99 -0.80 -6.36
C PRO A 103 -4.03 -2.23 -6.89
N ILE A 104 -4.14 -2.40 -8.21
CA ILE A 104 -4.11 -3.71 -8.86
C ILE A 104 -2.69 -3.96 -9.35
N PRO A 105 -2.01 -5.00 -8.81
CA PRO A 105 -0.62 -5.25 -9.11
C PRO A 105 -0.44 -5.87 -10.49
N PRO A 106 0.70 -5.63 -11.16
CA PRO A 106 1.10 -6.43 -12.31
C PRO A 106 1.41 -7.88 -11.91
N PRO A 107 1.48 -8.82 -12.88
CA PRO A 107 1.84 -10.21 -12.62
C PRO A 107 3.16 -10.34 -11.84
N GLY A 108 3.17 -11.19 -10.81
CA GLY A 108 4.34 -11.40 -9.94
C GLY A 108 4.49 -10.40 -8.80
N TYR A 109 3.58 -9.43 -8.67
CA TYR A 109 3.57 -8.42 -7.61
C TYR A 109 2.31 -8.49 -6.76
N VAL A 110 2.34 -7.82 -5.61
CA VAL A 110 1.22 -7.74 -4.65
C VAL A 110 1.05 -6.31 -4.16
N SER A 111 -0.18 -5.82 -4.08
CA SER A 111 -0.51 -4.60 -3.34
C SER A 111 -0.76 -4.95 -1.88
N LEU A 112 -0.16 -4.20 -0.94
CA LEU A 112 -0.27 -4.48 0.49
C LEU A 112 -1.35 -3.65 1.20
N GLY A 113 -1.75 -2.50 0.65
CA GLY A 113 -2.76 -1.66 1.27
C GLY A 113 -3.60 -0.89 0.26
N ASP A 114 -4.74 -0.38 0.69
CA ASP A 114 -5.58 0.50 -0.10
C ASP A 114 -5.16 1.97 0.08
N VAL A 115 -5.60 2.84 -0.81
CA VAL A 115 -5.29 4.27 -0.83
C VAL A 115 -6.56 5.09 -1.01
N GLY A 116 -6.54 6.35 -0.61
CA GLY A 116 -7.69 7.24 -0.67
C GLY A 116 -7.44 8.53 -1.42
N THR A 117 -8.49 9.05 -2.06
CA THR A 117 -8.52 10.36 -2.69
C THR A 117 -9.71 11.19 -2.20
N LEU A 118 -9.64 12.51 -2.36
CA LEU A 118 -10.74 13.42 -2.07
C LEU A 118 -11.59 13.75 -3.32
N SER A 119 -11.31 13.09 -4.42
CA SER A 119 -12.03 13.20 -5.69
C SER A 119 -12.36 11.81 -6.23
N GLU A 120 -13.29 11.75 -7.18
CA GLU A 120 -13.71 10.53 -7.86
C GLU A 120 -12.66 9.97 -8.85
N HIS A 121 -11.53 10.64 -8.97
CA HIS A 121 -10.43 10.19 -9.82
C HIS A 121 -9.44 9.31 -9.03
N PRO A 122 -8.91 8.26 -9.65
CA PRO A 122 -7.91 7.41 -9.01
C PRO A 122 -6.64 8.21 -8.67
N PRO A 123 -5.86 7.75 -7.68
CA PRO A 123 -4.59 8.39 -7.36
C PRO A 123 -3.57 8.19 -8.49
N SER A 124 -2.50 8.99 -8.45
CA SER A 124 -1.38 8.78 -9.37
C SER A 124 -0.74 7.41 -9.14
N PRO A 125 -0.30 6.69 -10.21
CA PRO A 125 0.50 5.48 -10.07
C PRO A 125 1.80 5.65 -9.28
N ARG A 126 2.22 6.90 -9.04
CA ARG A 126 3.39 7.23 -8.20
C ARG A 126 3.08 7.28 -6.70
N ASP A 127 1.81 7.28 -6.32
CA ASP A 127 1.41 7.45 -4.92
C ASP A 127 1.58 6.17 -4.09
N VAL A 128 1.66 5.02 -4.74
CA VAL A 128 1.78 3.71 -4.09
C VAL A 128 2.48 2.72 -5.02
N VAL A 129 3.19 1.75 -4.45
CA VAL A 129 3.84 0.68 -5.21
C VAL A 129 3.35 -0.69 -4.77
N CYS A 130 3.45 -1.64 -5.69
CA CYS A 130 3.28 -3.07 -5.45
C CYS A 130 4.65 -3.71 -5.24
N VAL A 131 4.69 -4.77 -4.44
CA VAL A 131 5.93 -5.46 -4.04
C VAL A 131 6.00 -6.82 -4.73
N ALA A 132 7.18 -7.19 -5.23
CA ALA A 132 7.39 -8.49 -5.84
C ALA A 132 7.12 -9.62 -4.84
N LEU A 133 6.52 -10.71 -5.32
CA LEU A 133 6.15 -11.86 -4.48
C LEU A 133 7.33 -12.46 -3.71
N GLU A 134 8.50 -12.48 -4.32
CA GLU A 134 9.75 -13.01 -3.74
C GLU A 134 10.23 -12.24 -2.51
N CYS A 135 9.72 -11.03 -2.32
CA CYS A 135 10.08 -10.14 -1.20
C CYS A 135 9.09 -10.23 -0.04
N LEU A 136 8.11 -11.08 -0.18
CA LEU A 136 7.05 -11.28 0.80
C LEU A 136 7.20 -12.63 1.47
N SER A 137 6.72 -12.72 2.71
CA SER A 137 6.68 -13.99 3.42
C SER A 137 5.79 -14.98 2.67
N PRO A 138 6.19 -16.24 2.52
CA PRO A 138 5.32 -17.28 2.00
C PRO A 138 4.13 -17.57 2.91
N ASN A 139 4.23 -17.21 4.18
CA ASN A 139 3.15 -17.35 5.15
C ASN A 139 2.18 -16.18 4.99
N LYS A 140 0.93 -16.50 4.67
CA LYS A 140 -0.17 -15.53 4.59
C LYS A 140 -1.00 -15.57 5.87
N GLN A 141 -1.72 -14.49 6.14
CA GLN A 141 -2.63 -14.38 7.27
C GLN A 141 -3.94 -13.71 6.84
N PRO A 142 -5.06 -13.97 7.52
CA PRO A 142 -6.27 -13.21 7.32
C PRO A 142 -6.03 -11.74 7.69
N LEU A 143 -6.88 -10.83 7.19
CA LEU A 143 -6.87 -9.44 7.65
C LEU A 143 -7.04 -9.37 9.17
N GLY A 144 -6.45 -8.39 9.78
CA GLY A 144 -6.52 -8.13 11.20
C GLY A 144 -7.88 -7.60 11.66
N GLU A 145 -7.89 -6.84 12.72
CA GLU A 145 -9.11 -6.30 13.34
C GLU A 145 -9.82 -5.31 12.40
N GLN A 146 -11.14 -5.22 12.57
CA GLN A 146 -11.94 -4.17 11.95
C GLN A 146 -11.60 -2.84 12.63
N ILE A 147 -11.09 -1.91 11.83
CA ILE A 147 -10.77 -0.55 12.28
C ILE A 147 -12.05 0.28 12.37
N TRP A 148 -12.94 0.12 11.38
CA TRP A 148 -14.14 0.92 11.23
C TRP A 148 -15.12 0.29 10.23
N ASN A 149 -16.38 0.70 10.32
CA ASN A 149 -17.39 0.46 9.30
C ASN A 149 -18.32 1.67 9.18
N ASP A 150 -18.95 1.81 8.02
CA ASP A 150 -19.78 2.97 7.67
C ASP A 150 -21.22 2.92 8.14
N ARG A 151 -21.57 1.99 9.05
CA ARG A 151 -22.95 1.85 9.56
C ARG A 151 -23.49 3.16 10.08
N GLY A 152 -24.60 3.59 9.50
CA GLY A 152 -25.24 4.88 9.81
C GLY A 152 -24.73 6.05 8.97
N GLY A 153 -23.59 5.92 8.29
CA GLY A 153 -22.97 6.96 7.45
C GLY A 153 -23.69 7.21 6.14
N GLY A 154 -24.48 6.24 5.66
CA GLY A 154 -25.27 6.36 4.43
C GLY A 154 -24.42 6.55 3.19
N ALA A 155 -23.28 5.84 3.13
CA ALA A 155 -22.51 5.67 1.90
C ALA A 155 -23.37 4.93 0.85
N PRO A 156 -23.10 5.10 -0.45
CA PRO A 156 -23.85 4.40 -1.50
C PRO A 156 -23.68 2.87 -1.46
N LYS A 157 -22.64 2.38 -0.79
CA LYS A 157 -22.23 1.00 -0.68
C LYS A 157 -21.74 0.74 0.75
N ASP A 158 -22.09 -0.40 1.32
CA ASP A 158 -21.55 -0.83 2.61
C ASP A 158 -20.02 -1.02 2.52
N GLY A 159 -19.31 -0.55 3.53
CA GLY A 159 -17.85 -0.67 3.61
C GLY A 159 -17.31 -0.75 5.03
N ALA A 160 -16.17 -1.40 5.16
CA ALA A 160 -15.44 -1.47 6.40
C ALA A 160 -13.93 -1.52 6.14
N PHE A 161 -13.15 -0.94 7.05
CA PHE A 161 -11.70 -0.95 6.99
C PHE A 161 -11.14 -1.96 7.99
N PHE A 162 -10.20 -2.75 7.52
CA PHE A 162 -9.52 -3.80 8.29
C PHE A 162 -8.01 -3.58 8.27
N ALA A 163 -7.36 -3.92 9.37
CA ALA A 163 -5.90 -3.87 9.44
C ALA A 163 -5.29 -4.91 8.51
N GLN A 164 -4.32 -4.50 7.70
CA GLN A 164 -3.47 -5.41 6.94
C GLN A 164 -2.61 -6.21 7.93
N PRO A 165 -2.46 -7.55 7.76
CA PRO A 165 -1.69 -8.36 8.71
C PRO A 165 -0.19 -8.00 8.71
N GLY A 166 0.52 -8.46 9.75
CA GLY A 166 1.96 -8.26 9.90
C GLY A 166 2.35 -6.93 10.53
N SER A 167 1.45 -6.28 11.28
CA SER A 167 1.72 -5.00 11.96
C SER A 167 2.23 -3.91 11.00
N THR A 168 1.70 -3.90 9.78
CA THR A 168 2.14 -3.00 8.72
C THR A 168 1.67 -1.57 8.90
N GLY A 169 0.66 -1.32 9.74
CA GLY A 169 -0.02 -0.04 9.86
C GLY A 169 -0.91 0.32 8.65
N LEU A 170 -0.98 -0.54 7.64
CA LEU A 170 -1.79 -0.37 6.45
C LEU A 170 -3.23 -0.84 6.68
N PHE A 171 -4.16 -0.42 5.82
CA PHE A 171 -5.53 -0.90 5.85
C PHE A 171 -5.97 -1.45 4.49
N ARG A 172 -7.02 -2.30 4.55
CA ARG A 172 -7.81 -2.72 3.40
C ARG A 172 -9.29 -2.49 3.65
N CYS A 173 -9.98 -2.04 2.61
CA CYS A 173 -11.42 -1.91 2.61
C CYS A 173 -12.09 -3.22 2.15
N SER A 174 -13.26 -3.54 2.70
CA SER A 174 -14.13 -4.59 2.15
C SER A 174 -14.59 -4.20 0.74
N ASP A 175 -14.64 -5.16 -0.16
CA ASP A 175 -14.92 -4.95 -1.59
C ASP A 175 -16.22 -5.62 -2.07
N ASP A 176 -16.92 -6.28 -1.19
CA ASP A 176 -18.10 -7.10 -1.46
C ASP A 176 -19.43 -6.46 -1.01
N ASN A 177 -19.46 -5.14 -0.82
CA ASN A 177 -20.62 -4.41 -0.34
C ASN A 177 -21.14 -4.94 1.02
N THR A 178 -20.24 -5.21 1.95
CA THR A 178 -20.54 -5.67 3.31
C THR A 178 -19.63 -5.02 4.34
N HIS A 179 -20.00 -5.19 5.63
CA HIS A 179 -19.13 -4.82 6.75
C HIS A 179 -18.27 -6.01 7.24
N ASN A 180 -18.30 -7.13 6.52
CA ASN A 180 -17.58 -8.32 6.91
C ASN A 180 -16.11 -8.24 6.48
N ARG A 181 -15.28 -8.98 7.21
CA ARG A 181 -13.88 -9.17 6.84
C ARG A 181 -13.82 -9.91 5.50
N PRO A 182 -13.10 -9.37 4.49
CA PRO A 182 -12.81 -10.11 3.27
C PRO A 182 -12.23 -11.49 3.58
N ARG A 183 -12.72 -12.50 2.87
CA ARG A 183 -12.22 -13.87 3.01
C ARG A 183 -10.86 -14.00 2.34
N GLY A 184 -10.07 -14.96 2.83
CA GLY A 184 -8.76 -15.27 2.28
C GLY A 184 -7.63 -14.85 3.19
N GLU A 185 -6.43 -15.07 2.70
CA GLU A 185 -5.18 -14.79 3.38
C GLU A 185 -4.36 -13.79 2.57
N PHE A 186 -3.69 -12.90 3.27
CA PHE A 186 -2.95 -11.78 2.71
C PHE A 186 -1.47 -11.92 3.01
N TYR A 187 -0.63 -11.50 2.09
CA TYR A 187 0.81 -11.53 2.21
C TYR A 187 1.30 -10.60 3.31
N LEU A 188 2.38 -11.03 3.96
CA LEU A 188 3.12 -10.26 4.94
C LEU A 188 4.40 -9.74 4.31
N PRO A 189 4.92 -8.57 4.73
CA PRO A 189 6.28 -8.19 4.42
C PRO A 189 7.25 -9.29 4.80
N GLY A 190 8.21 -9.60 3.93
CA GLY A 190 9.24 -10.59 4.22
C GLY A 190 10.09 -10.13 5.41
N LYS A 191 10.50 -11.08 6.26
CA LYS A 191 11.58 -10.83 7.19
C LYS A 191 12.88 -10.78 6.39
N ASN A 192 13.82 -9.93 6.80
CA ASN A 192 15.19 -9.95 6.30
C ASN A 192 15.89 -11.24 6.77
N ASP A 193 15.51 -12.39 6.23
CA ASP A 193 16.26 -13.62 6.43
C ASP A 193 17.53 -13.53 5.62
N THR A 194 18.65 -13.51 6.32
CA THR A 194 20.01 -13.40 5.79
C THR A 194 20.46 -14.63 4.98
N THR A 195 19.56 -15.50 4.53
CA THR A 195 19.89 -16.81 3.94
C THR A 195 19.15 -17.17 2.64
N SER A 196 18.64 -16.22 1.85
CA SER A 196 18.16 -16.55 0.52
C SER A 196 19.20 -16.18 -0.54
N GLU A 197 19.78 -17.19 -1.18
CA GLU A 197 20.57 -17.07 -2.39
C GLU A 197 19.68 -16.48 -3.51
N PHE A 198 19.95 -15.25 -3.92
CA PHE A 198 19.24 -14.61 -5.02
C PHE A 198 19.82 -15.05 -6.37
N SER A 199 18.94 -15.58 -7.22
CA SER A 199 19.22 -15.77 -8.64
C SER A 199 19.39 -14.41 -9.32
N SER A 200 20.54 -14.20 -9.96
CA SER A 200 20.96 -12.97 -10.59
C SER A 200 20.27 -12.72 -11.93
N SER A 201 19.13 -12.04 -11.92
CA SER A 201 18.66 -11.33 -13.12
C SER A 201 18.25 -9.91 -12.70
N THR A 202 19.22 -9.00 -12.78
CA THR A 202 19.08 -7.60 -12.39
C THR A 202 18.54 -6.78 -13.56
N PRO A 203 17.36 -6.15 -13.45
CA PRO A 203 16.97 -5.09 -14.38
C PRO A 203 17.77 -3.81 -14.13
N PRO A 204 17.92 -2.95 -15.15
CA PRO A 204 18.72 -1.73 -15.05
C PRO A 204 18.16 -0.74 -14.02
N GLU A 205 19.04 0.07 -13.45
CA GLU A 205 18.79 1.05 -12.38
C GLU A 205 17.61 2.02 -12.63
N ASN A 206 17.21 2.18 -13.91
CA ASN A 206 16.12 3.06 -14.34
C ASN A 206 14.78 2.35 -14.58
N TYR A 207 14.70 1.05 -14.36
CA TYR A 207 13.51 0.26 -14.71
C TYR A 207 12.21 0.78 -14.07
N ILE A 208 12.27 1.12 -12.80
CA ILE A 208 11.12 1.65 -12.07
C ILE A 208 10.73 3.04 -12.60
N LEU A 209 11.72 3.90 -12.85
CA LEU A 209 11.48 5.24 -13.38
C LEU A 209 10.92 5.18 -14.81
N GLU A 210 11.36 4.23 -15.61
CA GLU A 210 10.81 4.02 -16.95
C GLU A 210 9.38 3.49 -16.93
N GLN A 211 9.07 2.55 -16.06
CA GLN A 211 7.68 2.09 -15.87
C GLN A 211 6.76 3.22 -15.41
N PHE A 212 7.22 4.07 -14.50
CA PHE A 212 6.47 5.25 -14.10
C PHE A 212 6.28 6.25 -15.25
N ARG A 213 7.29 6.44 -16.09
CA ARG A 213 7.20 7.30 -17.30
C ARG A 213 6.19 6.77 -18.29
N GLN A 214 6.28 5.49 -18.66
CA GLN A 214 5.35 4.86 -19.60
C GLN A 214 3.91 4.99 -19.12
N LYS A 215 3.64 4.69 -17.85
CA LYS A 215 2.30 4.79 -17.27
C LYS A 215 1.75 6.21 -17.30
N LEU A 216 2.60 7.24 -17.15
CA LEU A 216 2.21 8.64 -17.24
C LEU A 216 1.97 9.10 -18.67
N GLU A 217 2.65 8.52 -19.62
CA GLU A 217 2.41 8.80 -21.03
C GLU A 217 1.11 8.17 -21.50
N GLU A 218 0.82 6.93 -21.10
CA GLU A 218 -0.45 6.25 -21.39
C GLU A 218 -1.65 7.04 -20.84
N THR A 219 -1.56 7.58 -19.62
CA THR A 219 -2.65 8.37 -19.02
C THR A 219 -2.86 9.75 -19.66
N LYS A 220 -1.90 10.26 -20.44
CA LYS A 220 -2.06 11.54 -21.18
C LYS A 220 -2.79 11.38 -22.50
N PHE A 221 -2.90 10.17 -23.03
CA PHE A 221 -3.58 9.90 -24.33
C PHE A 221 -5.04 9.48 -24.16
N GLU A 222 -5.52 9.25 -22.93
CA GLU A 222 -6.93 8.89 -22.63
C GLU A 222 -7.76 10.08 -22.10
N GLY A 223 -7.26 11.32 -22.19
CA GLY A 223 -7.90 12.55 -21.72
C GLY A 223 -8.35 13.47 -22.85
#